data_342cca2e7f1ddf065d7e680141dba5a3
#
_entry.id   342cca2e7f1ddf065d7e680141dba5a3
#
_cell.length_a   1.000
_cell.length_b   1.000
_cell.length_c   1.000
_cell.angle_alpha   90.00
_cell.angle_beta   90.00
_cell.angle_gamma   90.00
#
_symmetry.space_group_name_H-M   'P 1'
#
loop_
_entity.id
_entity.type
_entity.pdbx_description
1 polymer ?
#
loop_
_entity_poly.entity_id
_entity_poly.type
_entity_poly.pdbx_seq_one_letter_code
_entity_poly.pdbx_strand_id
1 'polypeptide(L)'
;MKNPMSQWIKPGVLVVSCVFVGAIVVAPAAGVEGSDDDGAAPLTVPKAVCGENDHPETALQGQVPAAMRAAGFQGFNCNLQLVGQSRGDGANWQTTEFRDEHHHICAYHGTSFSTANRTHLGVPVLDVSEPDAPTPTGYLTTTSMLDPWESLKVNERRQLLGADNGHNGGGGPEVDIYDVSGDCRTPQLLATVAVGKADGSTGSPHPVIGHEGAWAPDGLTYYGGDLRYTYTPAGSTATASGQYYAVDTTDPTHPALITSWTTGIVGANVHGMSIRDDGNRGYFVSLGGRDPTALTDPTKPATNGLLIYDLSQIQARAPNPQVRLISQLLWKDGSVAQHTIAVRIDGHPYVIFVDEGGSGGISGPIQEQAACSAGLPLFPMARIIDIRDETKPKIVSRLALEIHNPANCAKVLPDLVGLSIFTYGSHYCSVDNKLHATTLACGYFNSGIRVFDIRNPRRPKEMAYYNPAGETNSSPGSNHLRAGGWVAGGPDWCSAQVHLRVSEDHGRQGTLWTTCQDNGLLMLKFERGVWPFEESSTPPGQQN
;
A
#
# COMPACT_ATOMS: atom_id res chain seq x y z
N MET A 1 -37.16 54.92 36.88
CA MET A 1 -38.31 54.88 37.83
C MET A 1 -38.97 53.52 37.73
N LYS A 2 -38.95 52.80 38.85
CA LYS A 2 -39.92 51.76 39.30
C LYS A 2 -40.12 50.50 38.38
N ASN A 3 -39.63 49.38 38.87
CA ASN A 3 -40.19 48.02 38.96
C ASN A 3 -41.63 48.04 39.51
N PRO A 4 -42.51 47.00 39.50
CA PRO A 4 -42.17 45.58 39.71
C PRO A 4 -43.09 44.49 39.04
N MET A 5 -42.62 43.24 39.13
CA MET A 5 -43.28 41.94 39.43
C MET A 5 -44.69 41.60 38.93
N SER A 6 -44.87 40.42 38.35
CA SER A 6 -45.70 39.35 38.96
C SER A 6 -45.48 37.98 38.30
N GLN A 7 -45.37 36.99 39.19
CA GLN A 7 -45.24 35.53 38.96
C GLN A 7 -46.54 34.94 38.41
N TRP A 8 -46.39 33.87 37.55
CA TRP A 8 -47.39 32.79 37.53
C TRP A 8 -46.64 31.45 37.26
N ILE A 9 -46.70 30.59 38.29
CA ILE A 9 -46.29 29.19 38.30
C ILE A 9 -47.41 28.36 37.67
N LYS A 10 -47.07 27.44 36.73
CA LYS A 10 -47.93 26.30 36.41
C LYS A 10 -47.09 25.01 36.36
N PRO A 11 -47.67 23.84 36.72
CA PRO A 11 -46.97 22.67 37.21
C PRO A 11 -46.39 21.80 36.09
N GLY A 12 -45.23 21.19 36.39
CA GLY A 12 -44.50 20.32 35.50
C GLY A 12 -45.12 18.93 35.37
N VAL A 13 -45.02 18.39 34.18
CA VAL A 13 -45.18 16.97 33.89
C VAL A 13 -43.78 16.36 33.92
N LEU A 14 -43.57 15.46 34.89
CA LEU A 14 -42.34 14.68 35.03
C LEU A 14 -42.38 13.54 34.01
N VAL A 15 -41.65 13.67 32.90
CA VAL A 15 -41.38 12.54 32.00
C VAL A 15 -40.10 11.86 32.49
N VAL A 16 -40.27 10.70 33.11
CA VAL A 16 -39.14 9.81 33.47
C VAL A 16 -38.68 9.11 32.21
N SER A 17 -37.59 9.60 31.60
CA SER A 17 -36.89 8.89 30.56
C SER A 17 -35.94 7.87 31.20
N CYS A 18 -36.30 6.60 31.11
CA CYS A 18 -35.38 5.51 31.43
C CYS A 18 -34.24 5.50 30.40
N VAL A 19 -33.07 5.99 30.79
CA VAL A 19 -31.82 5.79 30.06
C VAL A 19 -31.34 4.37 30.36
N PHE A 20 -31.47 3.48 29.38
CA PHE A 20 -30.77 2.21 29.44
C PHE A 20 -29.27 2.48 29.20
N VAL A 21 -28.52 2.50 30.30
CA VAL A 21 -27.06 2.44 30.24
C VAL A 21 -26.69 0.97 29.92
N GLY A 22 -26.48 0.70 28.66
CA GLY A 22 -25.83 -0.55 28.22
C GLY A 22 -24.39 -0.53 28.69
N ALA A 23 -24.07 -1.32 29.71
CA ALA A 23 -22.70 -1.57 30.11
C ALA A 23 -21.98 -2.30 28.97
N ILE A 24 -21.09 -1.60 28.26
CA ILE A 24 -20.11 -2.21 27.37
C ILE A 24 -19.11 -2.93 28.28
N VAL A 25 -19.20 -4.24 28.34
CA VAL A 25 -18.17 -5.09 28.94
C VAL A 25 -16.96 -5.02 28.01
N VAL A 26 -15.99 -4.17 28.35
CA VAL A 26 -14.66 -4.21 27.74
C VAL A 26 -13.99 -5.49 28.26
N ALA A 27 -13.88 -6.50 27.40
CA ALA A 27 -13.07 -7.66 27.71
C ALA A 27 -11.60 -7.21 27.89
N PRO A 28 -10.88 -7.72 28.90
CA PRO A 28 -9.49 -7.39 29.07
C PRO A 28 -8.69 -7.82 27.84
N ALA A 29 -7.74 -6.99 27.44
CA ALA A 29 -6.79 -7.26 26.37
C ALA A 29 -6.18 -8.66 26.60
N ALA A 30 -6.40 -9.56 25.63
CA ALA A 30 -5.72 -10.85 25.62
C ALA A 30 -4.22 -10.61 25.60
N GLY A 31 -3.53 -11.15 26.59
CA GLY A 31 -2.09 -11.11 26.69
C GLY A 31 -1.45 -11.68 25.41
N VAL A 32 -0.26 -11.23 25.13
CA VAL A 32 0.66 -11.84 24.15
C VAL A 32 0.85 -13.29 24.54
N GLU A 33 0.03 -14.20 23.98
CA GLU A 33 0.27 -15.63 24.12
C GLU A 33 1.46 -16.02 23.27
N GLY A 34 2.37 -16.73 23.93
CA GLY A 34 3.59 -17.21 23.36
C GLY A 34 3.39 -18.06 22.10
N SER A 35 4.31 -17.91 21.18
CA SER A 35 4.50 -18.73 20.01
C SER A 35 4.61 -20.21 20.40
N ASP A 36 3.77 -21.04 19.79
CA ASP A 36 4.09 -22.46 19.68
C ASP A 36 5.42 -22.58 18.92
N ASP A 37 6.41 -23.15 19.60
CA ASP A 37 7.79 -23.30 19.17
C ASP A 37 7.92 -24.43 18.13
N ASP A 38 7.54 -24.13 16.89
CA ASP A 38 7.98 -24.91 15.72
C ASP A 38 9.18 -24.17 15.12
N GLY A 39 10.36 -24.35 15.69
CA GLY A 39 11.66 -23.84 15.29
C GLY A 39 11.61 -22.41 14.75
N ALA A 40 12.04 -21.43 15.54
CA ALA A 40 11.94 -20.00 15.23
C ALA A 40 12.23 -19.72 13.75
N ALA A 41 11.25 -19.16 13.04
CA ALA A 41 11.46 -18.73 11.65
C ALA A 41 12.68 -17.80 11.59
N PRO A 42 13.57 -17.93 10.59
CA PRO A 42 14.74 -17.08 10.49
C PRO A 42 14.31 -15.61 10.49
N LEU A 43 15.07 -14.76 11.20
CA LEU A 43 14.79 -13.33 11.29
C LEU A 43 14.86 -12.62 9.93
N THR A 44 15.47 -13.27 8.92
CA THR A 44 15.64 -12.75 7.56
C THR A 44 15.36 -13.83 6.54
N VAL A 45 14.84 -13.42 5.39
CA VAL A 45 14.66 -14.34 4.25
C VAL A 45 16.02 -14.72 3.65
N PRO A 46 16.21 -15.97 3.18
CA PRO A 46 17.41 -16.35 2.44
C PRO A 46 17.62 -15.46 1.22
N LYS A 47 18.88 -15.10 0.95
CA LYS A 47 19.28 -14.31 -0.22
C LYS A 47 19.02 -15.07 -1.53
N ALA A 48 18.76 -14.33 -2.60
CA ALA A 48 18.77 -14.85 -3.95
C ALA A 48 20.15 -15.41 -4.32
N VAL A 49 20.16 -16.47 -5.12
CA VAL A 49 21.39 -16.99 -5.76
C VAL A 49 21.46 -16.38 -7.15
N CYS A 50 22.44 -15.52 -7.37
CA CYS A 50 22.58 -14.76 -8.60
C CYS A 50 23.31 -15.54 -9.70
N GLY A 51 23.02 -15.22 -10.96
CA GLY A 51 23.72 -15.74 -12.14
C GLY A 51 25.12 -15.17 -12.31
N GLU A 52 25.89 -15.75 -13.23
CA GLU A 52 27.28 -15.33 -13.49
C GLU A 52 27.40 -13.92 -14.11
N ASN A 53 26.34 -13.44 -14.77
CA ASN A 53 26.32 -12.13 -15.43
C ASN A 53 25.64 -11.05 -14.59
N ASP A 54 25.22 -11.38 -13.38
CA ASP A 54 24.60 -10.43 -12.47
C ASP A 54 25.63 -9.52 -11.79
N HIS A 55 25.15 -8.37 -11.33
CA HIS A 55 25.89 -7.44 -10.47
C HIS A 55 25.27 -7.46 -9.05
N PRO A 56 25.61 -8.46 -8.22
CA PRO A 56 24.97 -8.64 -6.94
C PRO A 56 25.41 -7.61 -5.90
N GLU A 57 24.56 -7.47 -4.86
CA GLU A 57 24.86 -6.67 -3.69
C GLU A 57 26.16 -7.13 -3.01
N THR A 58 26.99 -6.17 -2.59
CA THR A 58 28.31 -6.42 -2.02
C THR A 58 28.37 -6.32 -0.50
N ALA A 59 27.25 -5.92 0.15
CA ALA A 59 27.14 -5.71 1.57
C ALA A 59 25.98 -6.53 2.19
N LEU A 60 25.27 -6.00 3.17
CA LEU A 60 24.08 -6.62 3.71
C LEU A 60 22.97 -6.67 2.63
N GLN A 61 22.15 -7.72 2.65
CA GLN A 61 20.98 -7.84 1.79
C GLN A 61 20.11 -6.59 1.94
N GLY A 62 19.88 -5.89 0.82
CA GLY A 62 19.10 -4.65 0.74
C GLY A 62 19.90 -3.37 0.93
N GLN A 63 21.20 -3.42 1.22
CA GLN A 63 22.03 -2.25 1.49
C GLN A 63 22.74 -1.73 0.22
N VAL A 64 22.72 -0.41 0.02
CA VAL A 64 23.63 0.30 -0.88
C VAL A 64 24.62 1.10 -0.02
N PRO A 65 25.88 0.64 0.13
CA PRO A 65 26.84 1.27 1.01
C PRO A 65 27.09 2.74 0.73
N ALA A 66 27.27 3.55 1.79
CA ALA A 66 27.53 4.99 1.68
C ALA A 66 28.73 5.30 0.79
N ALA A 67 29.78 4.49 0.84
CA ALA A 67 30.96 4.65 -0.02
C ALA A 67 30.62 4.45 -1.51
N MET A 68 29.69 3.54 -1.84
CA MET A 68 29.25 3.34 -3.21
C MET A 68 28.37 4.51 -3.67
N ARG A 69 27.46 4.99 -2.80
CA ARG A 69 26.66 6.19 -3.11
C ARG A 69 27.56 7.41 -3.38
N ALA A 70 28.59 7.60 -2.55
CA ALA A 70 29.56 8.70 -2.72
C ALA A 70 30.43 8.57 -3.99
N ALA A 71 30.69 7.36 -4.44
CA ALA A 71 31.46 7.11 -5.66
C ALA A 71 30.62 7.12 -6.95
N GLY A 72 29.29 7.23 -6.83
CA GLY A 72 28.34 7.09 -7.93
C GLY A 72 27.90 5.64 -8.12
N PHE A 73 26.76 5.31 -7.52
CA PHE A 73 26.15 3.98 -7.58
C PHE A 73 25.78 3.61 -9.02
N GLN A 74 26.09 2.39 -9.46
CA GLN A 74 25.87 1.93 -10.84
C GLN A 74 24.72 0.92 -10.97
N GLY A 75 24.05 0.59 -9.85
CA GLY A 75 22.98 -0.40 -9.81
C GLY A 75 23.45 -1.78 -9.35
N PHE A 76 22.46 -2.55 -8.87
CA PHE A 76 22.59 -3.98 -8.58
C PHE A 76 21.50 -4.75 -9.31
N ASN A 77 21.79 -5.98 -9.70
CA ASN A 77 20.78 -6.93 -10.16
C ASN A 77 21.15 -8.36 -9.76
N CYS A 78 20.12 -9.19 -9.69
CA CYS A 78 20.21 -10.61 -9.45
C CYS A 78 19.01 -11.28 -10.12
N ASN A 79 19.25 -12.11 -11.12
CA ASN A 79 18.23 -12.85 -11.86
C ASN A 79 17.17 -11.97 -12.57
N LEU A 80 17.41 -10.66 -12.70
CA LEU A 80 16.58 -9.69 -13.42
C LEU A 80 17.45 -8.79 -14.28
N GLN A 81 17.00 -8.54 -15.51
CA GLN A 81 17.66 -7.68 -16.47
C GLN A 81 16.71 -6.62 -17.01
N LEU A 82 17.17 -5.36 -17.13
CA LEU A 82 16.43 -4.30 -17.77
C LEU A 82 16.37 -4.57 -19.28
N VAL A 83 15.16 -4.58 -19.84
CA VAL A 83 14.94 -4.80 -21.28
C VAL A 83 14.27 -3.62 -21.97
N GLY A 84 13.52 -2.78 -21.23
CA GLY A 84 12.89 -1.58 -21.75
C GLY A 84 12.68 -0.51 -20.67
N GLN A 85 12.60 0.73 -21.09
CA GLN A 85 12.42 1.87 -20.18
C GLN A 85 11.66 3.01 -20.86
N SER A 86 10.77 3.66 -20.11
CA SER A 86 10.18 4.94 -20.47
C SER A 86 10.27 5.89 -19.30
N ARG A 87 11.21 6.83 -19.33
CA ARG A 87 11.47 7.75 -18.22
C ARG A 87 10.35 8.76 -18.03
N GLY A 88 9.90 9.40 -19.10
CA GLY A 88 8.97 10.51 -19.02
C GLY A 88 9.46 11.63 -18.08
N ASP A 89 8.55 12.17 -17.29
CA ASP A 89 8.84 13.14 -16.23
C ASP A 89 9.12 12.49 -14.86
N GLY A 90 9.42 11.18 -14.82
CA GLY A 90 9.57 10.39 -13.59
C GLY A 90 8.24 9.79 -13.14
N ALA A 91 8.20 9.29 -11.91
CA ALA A 91 7.04 8.58 -11.38
C ALA A 91 6.75 8.94 -9.92
N ASN A 92 5.56 8.55 -9.47
CA ASN A 92 5.06 8.65 -8.10
C ASN A 92 4.95 7.24 -7.48
N TRP A 93 4.06 7.07 -6.52
CA TRP A 93 3.92 5.89 -5.66
C TRP A 93 3.21 4.70 -6.32
N GLN A 94 2.33 4.93 -7.30
CA GLN A 94 1.38 3.92 -7.74
C GLN A 94 1.46 3.63 -9.24
N THR A 95 1.25 2.35 -9.56
CA THR A 95 1.10 1.83 -10.92
C THR A 95 -0.12 0.94 -11.00
N THR A 96 -0.72 0.83 -12.17
CA THR A 96 -1.76 -0.17 -12.48
C THR A 96 -1.71 -0.52 -13.96
N GLU A 97 -2.26 -1.67 -14.34
CA GLU A 97 -2.28 -2.11 -15.74
C GLU A 97 -3.65 -2.62 -16.16
N PHE A 98 -3.86 -2.65 -17.46
CA PHE A 98 -5.00 -3.29 -18.08
C PHE A 98 -4.61 -3.94 -19.41
N ARG A 99 -5.19 -5.09 -19.72
CA ARG A 99 -5.10 -5.73 -21.04
C ARG A 99 -6.45 -5.65 -21.73
N ASP A 100 -6.51 -4.95 -22.86
CA ASP A 100 -7.73 -4.78 -23.63
C ASP A 100 -8.06 -5.99 -24.53
N GLU A 101 -9.21 -5.96 -25.18
CA GLU A 101 -9.69 -7.01 -26.09
C GLU A 101 -8.85 -7.12 -27.37
N HIS A 102 -8.08 -6.09 -27.71
CA HIS A 102 -7.14 -6.07 -28.84
C HIS A 102 -5.77 -6.59 -28.44
N HIS A 103 -5.62 -7.08 -27.22
CA HIS A 103 -4.38 -7.58 -26.62
C HIS A 103 -3.32 -6.51 -26.33
N HIS A 104 -3.64 -5.21 -26.45
CA HIS A 104 -2.73 -4.19 -25.93
C HIS A 104 -2.64 -4.31 -24.42
N ILE A 105 -1.46 -4.09 -23.88
CA ILE A 105 -1.25 -4.02 -22.46
C ILE A 105 -0.85 -2.59 -22.12
N CYS A 106 -1.72 -1.91 -21.38
CA CYS A 106 -1.54 -0.53 -21.01
C CYS A 106 -1.08 -0.41 -19.57
N ALA A 107 -0.01 0.35 -19.38
CA ALA A 107 0.48 0.76 -18.08
C ALA A 107 0.02 2.19 -17.78
N TYR A 108 -0.43 2.40 -16.54
CA TYR A 108 -0.76 3.70 -16.01
C TYR A 108 0.04 3.91 -14.73
N HIS A 109 0.68 5.06 -14.56
CA HIS A 109 1.39 5.33 -13.31
C HIS A 109 1.20 6.76 -12.84
N GLY A 110 1.20 6.95 -11.52
CA GLY A 110 1.11 8.27 -10.92
C GLY A 110 2.37 9.09 -11.17
N THR A 111 2.19 10.39 -11.10
CA THR A 111 3.26 11.39 -11.06
C THR A 111 2.91 12.44 -10.01
N SER A 112 3.89 13.03 -9.35
CA SER A 112 3.65 14.07 -8.37
C SER A 112 3.14 15.36 -9.00
N PHE A 113 2.23 16.03 -8.30
CA PHE A 113 1.76 17.35 -8.70
C PHE A 113 2.86 18.40 -8.52
N SER A 114 3.63 18.58 -9.56
CA SER A 114 4.58 19.67 -9.69
C SER A 114 4.49 20.22 -11.10
N THR A 115 4.39 21.52 -11.23
CA THR A 115 4.39 22.19 -12.54
C THR A 115 5.80 22.65 -12.96
N ALA A 116 6.77 22.56 -12.06
CA ALA A 116 8.13 23.03 -12.33
C ALA A 116 8.86 22.06 -13.27
N ASN A 117 9.22 22.56 -14.44
CA ASN A 117 10.01 21.85 -15.45
C ASN A 117 9.41 20.55 -15.99
N ARG A 118 8.10 20.32 -15.82
CA ARG A 118 7.43 19.16 -16.39
C ARG A 118 7.08 19.38 -17.85
N THR A 119 7.28 18.34 -18.65
CA THR A 119 6.84 18.31 -20.05
C THR A 119 5.34 18.00 -20.13
N HIS A 120 4.87 17.08 -19.28
CA HIS A 120 3.48 16.64 -19.25
C HIS A 120 2.98 16.49 -17.81
N LEU A 121 1.73 16.88 -17.56
CA LEU A 121 1.06 16.72 -16.28
C LEU A 121 0.15 15.49 -16.31
N GLY A 122 -0.08 14.90 -15.14
CA GLY A 122 -1.05 13.83 -14.95
C GLY A 122 -0.47 12.43 -15.10
N VAL A 123 -1.36 11.46 -15.23
CA VAL A 123 -1.05 10.03 -15.36
C VAL A 123 -0.66 9.73 -16.80
N PRO A 124 0.60 9.33 -17.09
CA PRO A 124 0.95 8.84 -18.41
C PRO A 124 0.26 7.52 -18.70
N VAL A 125 -0.14 7.34 -19.95
CA VAL A 125 -0.66 6.11 -20.54
C VAL A 125 0.41 5.55 -21.46
N LEU A 126 0.84 4.30 -21.22
CA LEU A 126 1.89 3.67 -22.02
C LEU A 126 1.39 2.34 -22.57
N ASP A 127 1.65 2.07 -23.84
CA ASP A 127 1.59 0.73 -24.40
C ASP A 127 2.86 -0.02 -23.99
N VAL A 128 2.69 -1.12 -23.26
CA VAL A 128 3.77 -1.98 -22.78
C VAL A 128 3.58 -3.43 -23.24
N SER A 129 2.89 -3.60 -24.37
CA SER A 129 2.69 -4.90 -25.02
C SER A 129 4.02 -5.54 -25.40
N GLU A 130 4.95 -4.71 -25.90
CA GLU A 130 6.32 -5.14 -26.20
C GLU A 130 7.26 -4.68 -25.07
N PRO A 131 7.82 -5.63 -24.30
CA PRO A 131 8.62 -5.28 -23.12
C PRO A 131 9.89 -4.45 -23.41
N ASP A 132 10.44 -4.55 -24.60
CA ASP A 132 11.64 -3.81 -25.02
C ASP A 132 11.34 -2.42 -25.59
N ALA A 133 10.06 -2.09 -25.83
CA ALA A 133 9.63 -0.86 -26.48
C ALA A 133 8.42 -0.17 -25.79
N PRO A 134 8.45 0.10 -24.46
CA PRO A 134 7.34 0.80 -23.79
C PRO A 134 7.12 2.18 -24.41
N THR A 135 5.91 2.42 -24.93
CA THR A 135 5.61 3.60 -25.74
C THR A 135 4.52 4.47 -25.10
N PRO A 136 4.80 5.74 -24.74
CA PRO A 136 3.77 6.67 -24.29
C PRO A 136 2.73 6.94 -25.39
N THR A 137 1.43 6.87 -25.04
CA THR A 137 0.30 7.10 -25.95
C THR A 137 -0.52 8.32 -25.59
N GLY A 138 -0.48 8.77 -24.32
CA GLY A 138 -1.22 9.93 -23.86
C GLY A 138 -1.03 10.22 -22.39
N TYR A 139 -1.82 11.18 -21.88
CA TYR A 139 -1.81 11.60 -20.47
C TYR A 139 -3.23 11.88 -20.01
N LEU A 140 -3.58 11.40 -18.81
CA LEU A 140 -4.85 11.70 -18.16
C LEU A 140 -4.64 12.89 -17.20
N THR A 141 -5.41 13.97 -17.39
CA THR A 141 -5.14 15.26 -16.71
C THR A 141 -6.34 15.79 -15.93
N THR A 142 -7.34 14.95 -15.63
CA THR A 142 -8.42 15.31 -14.71
C THR A 142 -7.90 15.47 -13.28
N THR A 143 -8.70 16.01 -12.40
CA THR A 143 -8.24 16.47 -11.07
C THR A 143 -7.53 15.39 -10.28
N SER A 144 -8.10 14.18 -10.17
CA SER A 144 -7.47 13.08 -9.45
C SER A 144 -6.26 12.52 -10.19
N MET A 145 -6.25 12.57 -11.53
CA MET A 145 -5.13 12.08 -12.33
C MET A 145 -3.91 13.02 -12.31
N LEU A 146 -4.05 14.27 -11.88
CA LEU A 146 -2.89 15.16 -11.72
C LEU A 146 -1.93 14.71 -10.60
N ASP A 147 -2.48 14.10 -9.54
CA ASP A 147 -1.72 13.50 -8.45
C ASP A 147 -2.60 12.44 -7.74
N PRO A 148 -2.74 11.25 -8.32
CA PRO A 148 -3.57 10.20 -7.76
C PRO A 148 -3.00 9.60 -6.48
N TRP A 149 -1.78 10.03 -6.10
CA TRP A 149 -1.03 9.50 -4.96
C TRP A 149 -0.92 7.98 -5.04
N GLU A 150 -1.69 7.25 -4.24
CA GLU A 150 -1.67 5.78 -4.16
C GLU A 150 -3.02 5.14 -4.53
N SER A 151 -3.94 5.92 -5.09
CA SER A 151 -5.31 5.52 -5.37
C SER A 151 -5.58 5.02 -6.78
N LEU A 152 -4.60 5.13 -7.69
CA LEU A 152 -4.75 4.76 -9.10
C LEU A 152 -4.90 3.23 -9.25
N LYS A 153 -6.09 2.74 -9.62
CA LYS A 153 -6.41 1.31 -9.70
C LYS A 153 -7.30 0.97 -10.89
N VAL A 154 -7.01 -0.13 -11.56
CA VAL A 154 -7.91 -0.74 -12.54
C VAL A 154 -8.78 -1.79 -11.87
N ASN A 155 -10.07 -1.82 -12.21
CA ASN A 155 -10.93 -2.98 -12.04
C ASN A 155 -11.05 -3.74 -13.37
N GLU A 156 -10.41 -4.88 -13.47
CA GLU A 156 -10.36 -5.69 -14.68
C GLU A 156 -11.75 -6.18 -15.13
N ARG A 157 -12.59 -6.57 -14.16
CA ARG A 157 -13.92 -7.14 -14.45
C ARG A 157 -14.86 -6.16 -15.13
N ARG A 158 -14.83 -4.88 -14.72
CA ARG A 158 -15.64 -3.81 -15.31
C ARG A 158 -14.86 -2.91 -16.24
N GLN A 159 -13.56 -3.19 -16.38
CA GLN A 159 -12.68 -2.45 -17.29
C GLN A 159 -12.69 -0.94 -16.99
N LEU A 160 -12.61 -0.62 -15.69
CA LEU A 160 -12.63 0.75 -15.18
C LEU A 160 -11.29 1.11 -14.56
N LEU A 161 -10.77 2.28 -14.90
CA LEU A 161 -9.65 2.89 -14.22
C LEU A 161 -10.19 3.97 -13.28
N GLY A 162 -9.86 3.90 -12.00
CA GLY A 162 -10.27 4.88 -11.00
C GLY A 162 -9.11 5.46 -10.23
N ALA A 163 -9.28 6.69 -9.78
CA ALA A 163 -8.41 7.34 -8.82
C ALA A 163 -9.19 8.33 -7.97
N ASP A 164 -8.70 8.58 -6.75
CA ASP A 164 -9.12 9.71 -5.94
C ASP A 164 -8.04 10.80 -5.87
N ASN A 165 -8.44 12.01 -5.48
CA ASN A 165 -7.52 13.14 -5.36
C ASN A 165 -6.72 13.04 -4.05
N GLY A 166 -5.57 12.38 -4.12
CA GLY A 166 -4.76 12.06 -2.96
C GLY A 166 -4.00 13.23 -2.38
N HIS A 167 -3.69 14.23 -3.17
CA HIS A 167 -2.74 15.25 -2.69
C HIS A 167 -3.18 16.68 -2.83
N ASN A 168 -3.97 16.99 -3.78
CA ASN A 168 -4.26 18.36 -4.18
C ASN A 168 -5.04 19.19 -3.13
N GLY A 169 -5.06 18.72 -1.93
CA GLY A 169 -5.21 19.42 -0.64
C GLY A 169 -6.36 20.34 -0.45
N GLY A 170 -7.22 20.53 -1.40
CA GLY A 170 -8.06 21.66 -1.23
C GLY A 170 -9.34 21.75 -2.00
N GLY A 171 -9.80 20.74 -2.59
CA GLY A 171 -11.10 20.88 -3.22
C GLY A 171 -11.33 19.89 -4.35
N GLY A 172 -12.56 19.46 -4.43
CA GLY A 172 -13.03 18.53 -5.41
C GLY A 172 -12.96 19.05 -6.84
N PRO A 173 -13.24 18.21 -7.81
CA PRO A 173 -13.75 16.84 -7.66
C PRO A 173 -12.69 15.86 -7.14
N GLU A 174 -13.14 14.83 -6.37
CA GLU A 174 -12.25 13.90 -5.68
C GLU A 174 -12.07 12.57 -6.36
N VAL A 175 -13.01 12.14 -7.19
CA VAL A 175 -13.00 10.82 -7.82
C VAL A 175 -13.11 10.98 -9.33
N ASP A 176 -12.14 10.38 -10.02
CA ASP A 176 -12.16 10.22 -11.48
C ASP A 176 -12.34 8.75 -11.85
N ILE A 177 -13.20 8.49 -12.84
CA ILE A 177 -13.43 7.16 -13.40
C ILE A 177 -13.32 7.23 -14.93
N TYR A 178 -12.55 6.32 -15.49
CA TYR A 178 -12.37 6.13 -16.93
C TYR A 178 -12.79 4.73 -17.35
N ASP A 179 -13.35 4.62 -18.53
CA ASP A 179 -13.52 3.36 -19.25
C ASP A 179 -12.25 3.02 -20.02
N VAL A 180 -11.73 1.81 -19.82
CA VAL A 180 -10.56 1.27 -20.53
C VAL A 180 -10.91 0.05 -21.38
N SER A 181 -12.21 -0.23 -21.58
CA SER A 181 -12.72 -1.44 -22.26
C SER A 181 -12.41 -1.51 -23.75
N GLY A 182 -12.34 -0.38 -24.41
CA GLY A 182 -12.02 -0.31 -25.84
C GLY A 182 -10.51 -0.40 -26.09
N ASP A 183 -9.93 0.67 -26.62
CA ASP A 183 -8.47 0.80 -26.72
C ASP A 183 -7.93 1.39 -25.42
N CYS A 184 -7.29 0.58 -24.60
CA CYS A 184 -6.76 1.00 -23.29
C CYS A 184 -5.67 2.07 -23.38
N ARG A 185 -5.14 2.35 -24.58
CA ARG A 185 -4.20 3.44 -24.88
C ARG A 185 -4.89 4.80 -24.95
N THR A 186 -6.21 4.82 -25.02
CA THR A 186 -7.04 6.02 -25.10
C THR A 186 -8.24 5.97 -24.15
N PRO A 187 -8.04 5.90 -22.81
CA PRO A 187 -9.10 5.80 -21.83
C PRO A 187 -10.16 6.89 -21.98
N GLN A 188 -11.44 6.52 -21.84
CA GLN A 188 -12.57 7.44 -21.99
C GLN A 188 -13.07 7.91 -20.63
N LEU A 189 -13.08 9.22 -20.37
CA LEU A 189 -13.58 9.78 -19.12
C LEU A 189 -15.08 9.50 -18.97
N LEU A 190 -15.48 8.84 -17.88
CA LEU A 190 -16.86 8.62 -17.48
C LEU A 190 -17.34 9.62 -16.44
N ALA A 191 -16.53 9.89 -15.42
CA ALA A 191 -16.89 10.80 -14.34
C ALA A 191 -15.65 11.49 -13.76
N THR A 192 -15.87 12.74 -13.34
CA THR A 192 -14.99 13.49 -12.44
C THR A 192 -15.90 14.22 -11.46
N VAL A 193 -16.03 13.71 -10.23
CA VAL A 193 -17.09 14.09 -9.30
C VAL A 193 -16.57 14.34 -7.89
N ALA A 194 -17.29 15.24 -7.19
CA ALA A 194 -17.17 15.41 -5.76
C ALA A 194 -18.05 14.37 -5.05
N VAL A 195 -17.47 13.51 -4.24
CA VAL A 195 -18.20 12.60 -3.37
C VAL A 195 -18.24 13.19 -1.96
N GLY A 196 -19.18 14.09 -1.75
CA GLY A 196 -19.37 14.79 -0.47
C GLY A 196 -19.69 13.85 0.70
N LYS A 197 -19.62 14.37 1.93
CA LYS A 197 -20.09 13.63 3.11
C LYS A 197 -21.56 13.26 2.97
N ALA A 198 -21.87 12.00 3.25
CA ALA A 198 -23.24 11.47 3.16
C ALA A 198 -24.25 12.19 4.09
N ASP A 199 -23.77 12.84 5.15
CA ASP A 199 -24.63 13.52 6.14
C ASP A 199 -25.00 14.96 5.75
N GLY A 200 -24.52 15.46 4.62
CA GLY A 200 -24.74 16.85 4.21
C GLY A 200 -24.22 17.88 5.22
N SER A 201 -23.38 17.46 6.18
CA SER A 201 -22.87 18.35 7.20
C SER A 201 -22.07 19.49 6.59
N THR A 202 -22.61 20.69 6.76
CA THR A 202 -22.16 21.92 6.11
C THR A 202 -20.90 22.52 6.75
N GLY A 203 -20.18 21.79 7.54
CA GLY A 203 -19.00 22.31 8.23
C GLY A 203 -17.68 22.17 7.51
N SER A 204 -17.64 21.39 6.46
CA SER A 204 -16.45 21.24 5.62
C SER A 204 -16.90 21.09 4.19
N PRO A 205 -16.43 21.95 3.28
CA PRO A 205 -16.57 21.73 1.85
C PRO A 205 -15.66 20.59 1.38
N HIS A 206 -15.08 19.82 2.32
CA HIS A 206 -14.18 18.76 2.00
C HIS A 206 -14.96 17.49 1.80
N PRO A 207 -15.09 17.18 0.60
CA PRO A 207 -15.22 15.89 0.09
C PRO A 207 -14.15 14.99 0.68
N VAL A 208 -14.36 13.74 0.58
CA VAL A 208 -13.45 12.71 1.04
C VAL A 208 -12.17 12.81 0.23
N ILE A 209 -11.11 13.38 0.81
CA ILE A 209 -9.81 13.41 0.16
C ILE A 209 -9.20 12.04 0.30
N GLY A 210 -8.98 11.37 -0.82
CA GLY A 210 -8.32 10.08 -0.86
C GLY A 210 -6.82 10.16 -0.59
N HIS A 211 -6.24 9.04 -0.26
CA HIS A 211 -4.81 8.83 -0.20
C HIS A 211 -4.47 7.50 -0.88
N GLU A 212 -5.10 6.42 -0.47
CA GLU A 212 -5.06 5.15 -1.15
C GLU A 212 -6.48 4.65 -1.44
N GLY A 213 -6.63 3.88 -2.53
CA GLY A 213 -7.89 3.33 -2.95
C GLY A 213 -7.83 1.88 -3.39
N ALA A 214 -8.99 1.22 -3.40
CA ALA A 214 -9.14 -0.14 -3.88
C ALA A 214 -10.55 -0.38 -4.44
N TRP A 215 -10.65 -1.13 -5.52
CA TRP A 215 -11.92 -1.62 -6.02
C TRP A 215 -12.39 -2.85 -5.23
N ALA A 216 -13.70 -2.95 -4.98
CA ALA A 216 -14.31 -4.27 -4.79
C ALA A 216 -14.09 -5.10 -6.07
N PRO A 217 -13.88 -6.42 -5.98
CA PRO A 217 -13.58 -7.25 -7.16
C PRO A 217 -14.68 -7.22 -8.24
N ASP A 218 -15.94 -6.98 -7.87
CA ASP A 218 -17.04 -6.83 -8.81
C ASP A 218 -17.09 -5.44 -9.51
N GLY A 219 -16.28 -4.49 -9.05
CA GLY A 219 -16.20 -3.13 -9.57
C GLY A 219 -17.43 -2.25 -9.29
N LEU A 220 -18.32 -2.69 -8.39
CA LEU A 220 -19.50 -1.92 -8.00
C LEU A 220 -19.25 -0.94 -6.86
N THR A 221 -18.12 -1.08 -6.16
CA THR A 221 -17.72 -0.20 -5.07
C THR A 221 -16.24 0.16 -5.20
N TYR A 222 -15.92 1.44 -5.06
CA TYR A 222 -14.56 1.93 -4.87
C TYR A 222 -14.39 2.34 -3.40
N TYR A 223 -13.36 1.84 -2.75
CA TYR A 223 -13.01 2.18 -1.37
C TYR A 223 -11.82 3.12 -1.34
N GLY A 224 -11.80 4.04 -0.37
CA GLY A 224 -10.67 4.92 -0.16
C GLY A 224 -10.41 5.23 1.30
N GLY A 225 -9.24 5.81 1.57
CA GLY A 225 -8.81 6.26 2.89
C GLY A 225 -8.52 7.76 2.90
N ASP A 226 -9.17 8.51 3.79
CA ASP A 226 -8.94 9.93 4.02
C ASP A 226 -8.15 10.14 5.32
N LEU A 227 -6.86 10.41 5.19
CA LEU A 227 -5.94 10.59 6.31
C LEU A 227 -6.17 11.89 7.09
N ARG A 228 -6.87 12.86 6.52
CA ARG A 228 -7.03 14.22 7.07
C ARG A 228 -8.27 14.39 7.93
N TYR A 229 -9.22 13.45 7.83
CA TYR A 229 -10.40 13.48 8.69
C TYR A 229 -9.98 13.40 10.16
N THR A 230 -10.55 14.25 11.01
CA THR A 230 -10.27 14.26 12.45
C THR A 230 -11.54 14.04 13.24
N TYR A 231 -11.45 13.24 14.30
CA TYR A 231 -12.58 12.90 15.16
C TYR A 231 -12.12 12.63 16.60
N THR A 232 -13.05 12.63 17.54
CA THR A 232 -12.81 12.21 18.91
C THR A 232 -13.51 10.88 19.14
N PRO A 233 -12.78 9.77 19.38
CA PRO A 233 -13.38 8.47 19.65
C PRO A 233 -14.29 8.52 20.88
N ALA A 234 -15.36 7.74 20.87
CA ALA A 234 -16.31 7.67 21.99
C ALA A 234 -15.60 7.28 23.29
N GLY A 235 -15.82 8.06 24.35
CA GLY A 235 -15.18 7.84 25.65
C GLY A 235 -13.73 8.32 25.77
N SER A 236 -13.19 9.00 24.75
CA SER A 236 -11.85 9.59 24.73
C SER A 236 -11.91 11.12 24.78
N THR A 237 -10.84 11.74 25.27
CA THR A 237 -10.58 13.19 25.13
C THR A 237 -9.49 13.45 24.07
N ALA A 238 -8.86 12.40 23.55
CA ALA A 238 -7.82 12.51 22.52
C ALA A 238 -8.44 12.54 21.13
N THR A 239 -7.89 13.37 20.26
CA THR A 239 -8.24 13.40 18.84
C THR A 239 -7.58 12.24 18.11
N ALA A 240 -8.32 11.58 17.23
CA ALA A 240 -7.83 10.60 16.27
C ALA A 240 -8.01 11.14 14.85
N SER A 241 -7.35 10.52 13.88
CA SER A 241 -7.38 10.92 12.47
C SER A 241 -7.72 9.74 11.57
N GLY A 242 -8.25 10.06 10.40
CA GLY A 242 -8.53 9.13 9.33
C GLY A 242 -9.94 8.53 9.36
N GLN A 243 -10.49 8.40 8.17
CA GLN A 243 -11.70 7.64 7.90
C GLN A 243 -11.54 6.84 6.61
N TYR A 244 -12.10 5.65 6.58
CA TYR A 244 -12.35 4.91 5.35
C TYR A 244 -13.70 5.31 4.78
N TYR A 245 -13.87 5.15 3.48
CA TYR A 245 -15.13 5.41 2.80
C TYR A 245 -15.38 4.42 1.66
N ALA A 246 -16.64 4.31 1.25
CA ALA A 246 -17.08 3.50 0.13
C ALA A 246 -17.91 4.35 -0.83
N VAL A 247 -17.58 4.28 -2.12
CA VAL A 247 -18.26 4.98 -3.22
C VAL A 247 -19.01 3.96 -4.05
N ASP A 248 -20.29 4.18 -4.28
CA ASP A 248 -21.10 3.42 -5.24
C ASP A 248 -20.68 3.76 -6.66
N THR A 249 -20.26 2.77 -7.41
CA THR A 249 -19.88 2.85 -8.81
C THR A 249 -20.72 1.92 -9.69
N THR A 250 -21.90 1.54 -9.20
CA THR A 250 -22.88 0.75 -9.99
C THR A 250 -23.18 1.44 -11.31
N ASP A 251 -23.42 2.74 -11.27
CA ASP A 251 -23.34 3.63 -12.43
C ASP A 251 -22.02 4.41 -12.38
N PRO A 252 -21.00 4.05 -13.17
CA PRO A 252 -19.70 4.69 -13.09
C PRO A 252 -19.69 6.12 -13.63
N THR A 253 -20.79 6.57 -14.26
CA THR A 253 -20.96 7.97 -14.72
C THR A 253 -21.53 8.87 -13.63
N HIS A 254 -22.09 8.30 -12.56
CA HIS A 254 -22.69 9.00 -11.42
C HIS A 254 -22.28 8.35 -10.08
N PRO A 255 -20.97 8.26 -9.77
CA PRO A 255 -20.54 7.68 -8.52
C PRO A 255 -21.02 8.52 -7.33
N ALA A 256 -21.36 7.85 -6.23
CA ALA A 256 -21.91 8.48 -5.03
C ALA A 256 -21.39 7.83 -3.75
N LEU A 257 -21.22 8.61 -2.68
CA LEU A 257 -20.80 8.10 -1.39
C LEU A 257 -21.87 7.17 -0.78
N ILE A 258 -21.48 5.95 -0.41
CA ILE A 258 -22.33 5.00 0.32
C ILE A 258 -22.26 5.28 1.82
N THR A 259 -21.05 5.29 2.39
CA THR A 259 -20.80 5.46 3.83
C THR A 259 -19.33 5.74 4.08
N SER A 260 -19.02 6.21 5.30
CA SER A 260 -17.65 6.31 5.82
C SER A 260 -17.59 5.82 7.26
N TRP A 261 -16.41 5.37 7.70
CA TRP A 261 -16.17 4.89 9.07
C TRP A 261 -14.73 5.13 9.49
N THR A 262 -14.48 5.12 10.81
CA THR A 262 -13.16 5.32 11.39
C THR A 262 -12.64 4.03 12.01
N THR A 263 -11.33 3.95 12.27
CA THR A 263 -10.74 2.80 12.96
C THR A 263 -11.18 2.70 14.43
N GLY A 264 -11.53 3.82 15.06
CA GLY A 264 -11.80 3.90 16.50
C GLY A 264 -10.54 3.80 17.38
N ILE A 265 -9.36 3.66 16.81
CA ILE A 265 -8.09 3.48 17.53
C ILE A 265 -7.39 4.83 17.71
N VAL A 266 -7.23 5.26 18.97
CA VAL A 266 -6.46 6.48 19.30
C VAL A 266 -4.99 6.29 18.91
N GLY A 267 -4.41 7.28 18.22
CA GLY A 267 -3.02 7.25 17.75
C GLY A 267 -2.81 6.42 16.49
N ALA A 268 -3.88 5.97 15.84
CA ALA A 268 -3.84 5.38 14.51
C ALA A 268 -4.52 6.28 13.49
N ASN A 269 -4.23 6.03 12.22
CA ASN A 269 -4.85 6.64 11.04
C ASN A 269 -5.31 5.52 10.10
N VAL A 270 -5.78 5.86 8.92
CA VAL A 270 -6.16 4.95 7.84
C VAL A 270 -5.11 4.98 6.75
N HIS A 271 -5.07 3.95 5.90
CA HIS A 271 -4.28 3.90 4.68
C HIS A 271 -4.91 2.88 3.71
N GLY A 272 -4.13 1.92 3.20
CA GLY A 272 -4.59 0.99 2.21
C GLY A 272 -5.47 -0.17 2.70
N MET A 273 -6.01 -0.90 1.74
CA MET A 273 -6.90 -2.02 1.98
C MET A 273 -6.90 -3.01 0.83
N SER A 274 -7.47 -4.19 1.07
CA SER A 274 -7.92 -5.12 0.04
C SER A 274 -9.28 -5.72 0.37
N ILE A 275 -10.02 -6.07 -0.66
CA ILE A 275 -11.38 -6.60 -0.53
C ILE A 275 -11.38 -8.05 -1.02
N ARG A 276 -12.04 -8.94 -0.27
CA ARG A 276 -12.22 -10.34 -0.63
C ARG A 276 -13.06 -10.48 -1.90
N ASP A 277 -12.88 -11.56 -2.64
CA ASP A 277 -13.50 -11.81 -3.95
C ASP A 277 -15.02 -11.68 -3.97
N ASP A 278 -15.71 -11.95 -2.85
CA ASP A 278 -17.16 -11.81 -2.72
C ASP A 278 -17.63 -10.40 -2.30
N GLY A 279 -16.72 -9.47 -2.07
CA GLY A 279 -17.02 -8.10 -1.63
C GLY A 279 -17.46 -7.97 -0.17
N ASN A 280 -17.69 -9.09 0.55
CA ASN A 280 -18.29 -9.08 1.89
C ASN A 280 -17.26 -8.90 3.03
N ARG A 281 -15.98 -8.93 2.72
CA ARG A 281 -14.88 -8.82 3.68
C ARG A 281 -13.85 -7.83 3.19
N GLY A 282 -13.35 -7.02 4.12
CA GLY A 282 -12.25 -6.11 3.84
C GLY A 282 -11.13 -6.29 4.86
N TYR A 283 -9.91 -6.23 4.35
CA TYR A 283 -8.67 -6.29 5.09
C TYR A 283 -8.02 -4.91 5.01
N PHE A 284 -8.15 -4.15 6.08
CA PHE A 284 -7.77 -2.75 6.15
C PHE A 284 -6.57 -2.57 7.08
N VAL A 285 -5.83 -1.52 6.90
CA VAL A 285 -4.72 -1.22 7.80
C VAL A 285 -5.16 -0.29 8.92
N SER A 286 -4.56 -0.44 10.09
CA SER A 286 -4.46 0.58 11.11
C SER A 286 -3.07 1.18 10.98
N LEU A 287 -2.97 2.37 10.41
CA LEU A 287 -1.70 3.08 10.27
C LEU A 287 -1.30 3.61 11.64
N GLY A 288 -0.33 2.96 12.28
CA GLY A 288 0.18 3.36 13.59
C GLY A 288 0.84 4.73 13.59
N GLY A 289 1.03 5.27 14.77
CA GLY A 289 1.62 6.59 14.97
C GLY A 289 3.04 6.73 14.38
N ARG A 290 3.55 7.96 14.39
CA ARG A 290 4.86 8.34 13.83
C ARG A 290 5.88 8.76 14.89
N ASP A 291 5.49 8.82 16.16
CA ASP A 291 6.39 9.17 17.27
C ASP A 291 7.28 7.97 17.63
N PRO A 292 8.59 8.01 17.33
CA PRO A 292 9.49 6.90 17.59
C PRO A 292 9.55 6.52 19.08
N THR A 293 9.40 7.46 19.98
CA THR A 293 9.39 7.20 21.41
C THR A 293 8.17 6.37 21.82
N ALA A 294 6.99 6.72 21.34
CA ALA A 294 5.76 5.96 21.61
C ALA A 294 5.76 4.59 20.93
N LEU A 295 6.28 4.50 19.71
CA LEU A 295 6.33 3.26 18.93
C LEU A 295 7.24 2.22 19.57
N THR A 296 8.42 2.62 20.06
CA THR A 296 9.41 1.71 20.65
C THR A 296 9.20 1.45 22.15
N ASP A 297 8.35 2.21 22.83
CA ASP A 297 8.03 2.01 24.26
C ASP A 297 7.18 0.73 24.44
N PRO A 298 7.70 -0.32 25.12
CA PRO A 298 6.97 -1.57 25.31
C PRO A 298 5.74 -1.42 26.21
N THR A 299 5.63 -0.32 26.97
CA THR A 299 4.49 -0.07 27.85
C THR A 299 3.28 0.54 27.13
N LYS A 300 3.47 1.06 25.92
CA LYS A 300 2.40 1.62 25.10
C LYS A 300 1.74 0.53 24.25
N PRO A 301 0.42 0.61 24.02
CA PRO A 301 -0.25 -0.34 23.14
C PRO A 301 0.25 -0.22 21.70
N ALA A 302 0.22 -1.32 20.96
CA ALA A 302 0.41 -1.30 19.50
C ALA A 302 -0.81 -0.64 18.85
N THR A 303 -0.57 0.15 17.82
CA THR A 303 -1.61 0.82 17.03
C THR A 303 -1.51 0.51 15.53
N ASN A 304 -0.41 -0.11 15.10
CA ASN A 304 -0.14 -0.48 13.72
C ASN A 304 -0.55 -1.93 13.46
N GLY A 305 -1.25 -2.19 12.35
CA GLY A 305 -1.60 -3.56 12.00
C GLY A 305 -2.86 -3.75 11.16
N LEU A 306 -3.36 -4.97 11.16
CA LEU A 306 -4.49 -5.44 10.36
C LEU A 306 -5.82 -5.26 11.09
N LEU A 307 -6.82 -4.73 10.38
CA LEU A 307 -8.24 -4.68 10.76
C LEU A 307 -9.05 -5.49 9.76
N ILE A 308 -9.87 -6.43 10.23
CA ILE A 308 -10.76 -7.22 9.38
C ILE A 308 -12.20 -6.76 9.59
N TYR A 309 -12.83 -6.28 8.52
CA TYR A 309 -14.19 -5.75 8.56
C TYR A 309 -15.19 -6.61 7.78
N ASP A 310 -16.41 -6.65 8.30
CA ASP A 310 -17.60 -7.13 7.59
C ASP A 310 -18.17 -5.97 6.75
N LEU A 311 -18.15 -6.13 5.43
CA LEU A 311 -18.63 -5.16 4.44
C LEU A 311 -19.93 -5.61 3.76
N SER A 312 -20.54 -6.70 4.23
CA SER A 312 -21.70 -7.32 3.59
C SER A 312 -22.88 -6.37 3.39
N GLN A 313 -23.08 -5.41 4.29
CA GLN A 313 -24.14 -4.41 4.16
C GLN A 313 -23.83 -3.37 3.07
N ILE A 314 -22.56 -3.01 2.86
CA ILE A 314 -22.14 -2.17 1.74
C ILE A 314 -22.35 -2.93 0.44
N GLN A 315 -21.88 -4.18 0.38
CA GLN A 315 -22.00 -5.03 -0.81
C GLN A 315 -23.46 -5.24 -1.20
N ALA A 316 -24.35 -5.42 -0.23
CA ALA A 316 -25.79 -5.59 -0.44
C ALA A 316 -26.55 -4.26 -0.67
N ARG A 317 -25.88 -3.12 -0.68
CA ARG A 317 -26.52 -1.78 -0.77
C ARG A 317 -27.63 -1.59 0.26
N ALA A 318 -27.42 -2.09 1.49
CA ALA A 318 -28.38 -1.91 2.58
C ALA A 318 -28.57 -0.42 2.90
N PRO A 319 -29.79 0.01 3.27
CA PRO A 319 -30.01 1.37 3.75
C PRO A 319 -29.18 1.65 5.02
N ASN A 320 -28.38 2.73 5.02
CA ASN A 320 -27.50 3.10 6.15
C ASN A 320 -26.58 1.94 6.58
N PRO A 321 -25.73 1.41 5.70
CA PRO A 321 -24.95 0.21 5.96
C PRO A 321 -23.99 0.43 7.12
N GLN A 322 -23.89 -0.58 7.99
CA GLN A 322 -22.99 -0.59 9.13
C GLN A 322 -21.76 -1.44 8.80
N VAL A 323 -20.57 -0.89 9.01
CA VAL A 323 -19.30 -1.62 8.91
C VAL A 323 -18.93 -2.15 10.28
N ARG A 324 -18.75 -3.47 10.39
CA ARG A 324 -18.49 -4.12 11.67
C ARG A 324 -17.07 -4.69 11.70
N LEU A 325 -16.27 -4.26 12.69
CA LEU A 325 -14.97 -4.88 12.96
C LEU A 325 -15.18 -6.34 13.43
N ILE A 326 -14.52 -7.28 12.76
CA ILE A 326 -14.51 -8.71 13.11
C ILE A 326 -13.37 -8.99 14.07
N SER A 327 -12.17 -8.56 13.70
CA SER A 327 -10.95 -8.75 14.49
C SER A 327 -9.89 -7.73 14.13
N GLN A 328 -8.87 -7.64 14.98
CA GLN A 328 -7.66 -6.87 14.73
C GLN A 328 -6.42 -7.66 15.13
N LEU A 329 -5.31 -7.41 14.44
CA LEU A 329 -3.98 -7.93 14.78
C LEU A 329 -2.99 -6.79 14.70
N LEU A 330 -2.50 -6.31 15.84
CA LEU A 330 -1.62 -5.14 15.96
C LEU A 330 -0.24 -5.55 16.46
N TRP A 331 0.82 -4.83 16.00
CA TRP A 331 2.21 -5.13 16.33
C TRP A 331 3.07 -3.87 16.50
N LYS A 332 4.30 -4.05 17.01
CA LYS A 332 5.29 -2.99 17.24
C LYS A 332 6.57 -3.14 16.41
N ASP A 333 6.75 -4.27 15.75
CA ASP A 333 7.91 -4.54 14.90
C ASP A 333 7.76 -4.00 13.46
N GLY A 334 7.00 -2.93 13.32
CA GLY A 334 6.72 -2.15 12.15
C GLY A 334 5.72 -1.04 12.48
N SER A 335 5.60 -0.06 11.63
CA SER A 335 4.69 1.07 11.76
C SER A 335 4.28 1.61 10.41
N VAL A 336 3.43 2.63 10.41
CA VAL A 336 2.99 3.28 9.17
C VAL A 336 2.54 2.23 8.15
N ALA A 337 1.49 1.48 8.52
CA ALA A 337 0.93 0.42 7.70
C ALA A 337 0.50 0.96 6.34
N GLN A 338 0.95 0.32 5.27
CA GLN A 338 0.77 0.78 3.90
C GLN A 338 -0.50 0.15 3.28
N HIS A 339 -0.48 -1.14 2.95
CA HIS A 339 -1.62 -1.81 2.32
C HIS A 339 -1.67 -3.30 2.65
N THR A 340 -2.72 -3.93 2.14
CA THR A 340 -2.93 -5.38 2.22
C THR A 340 -3.21 -5.97 0.85
N ILE A 341 -2.97 -7.28 0.70
CA ILE A 341 -3.36 -8.06 -0.47
C ILE A 341 -4.03 -9.35 0.01
N ALA A 342 -5.31 -9.52 -0.26
CA ALA A 342 -6.00 -10.79 -0.02
C ALA A 342 -5.58 -11.81 -1.08
N VAL A 343 -5.05 -12.95 -0.64
CA VAL A 343 -4.49 -13.97 -1.54
C VAL A 343 -4.85 -15.39 -1.09
N ARG A 344 -4.70 -16.34 -2.01
CA ARG A 344 -4.63 -17.77 -1.70
C ARG A 344 -3.25 -18.32 -2.06
N ILE A 345 -2.62 -18.99 -1.11
CA ILE A 345 -1.37 -19.73 -1.30
C ILE A 345 -1.69 -21.19 -1.01
N ASP A 346 -1.42 -22.08 -1.96
CA ASP A 346 -1.75 -23.49 -1.85
C ASP A 346 -3.22 -23.73 -1.41
N GLY A 347 -4.16 -22.98 -2.01
CA GLY A 347 -5.60 -23.03 -1.75
C GLY A 347 -6.06 -22.43 -0.42
N HIS A 348 -5.17 -22.04 0.48
CA HIS A 348 -5.50 -21.46 1.78
C HIS A 348 -5.50 -19.90 1.74
N PRO A 349 -6.41 -19.25 2.48
CA PRO A 349 -6.49 -17.79 2.49
C PRO A 349 -5.43 -17.16 3.39
N TYR A 350 -4.75 -16.14 2.87
CA TYR A 350 -3.78 -15.30 3.57
C TYR A 350 -4.02 -13.82 3.23
N VAL A 351 -3.47 -12.97 4.07
CA VAL A 351 -3.26 -11.55 3.77
C VAL A 351 -1.76 -11.31 3.73
N ILE A 352 -1.28 -10.77 2.61
CA ILE A 352 0.02 -10.11 2.57
C ILE A 352 -0.20 -8.70 3.11
N PHE A 353 0.52 -8.34 4.15
CA PHE A 353 0.45 -7.04 4.78
C PHE A 353 1.78 -6.32 4.62
N VAL A 354 1.76 -5.05 4.29
CA VAL A 354 2.97 -4.26 4.05
C VAL A 354 2.99 -3.05 4.97
N ASP A 355 4.09 -2.85 5.68
CA ASP A 355 4.40 -1.61 6.38
C ASP A 355 5.24 -0.71 5.46
N GLU A 356 5.19 0.62 5.66
CA GLU A 356 6.09 1.59 5.04
C GLU A 356 6.99 2.29 6.07
N GLY A 357 6.77 2.05 7.36
CA GLY A 357 7.60 2.49 8.45
C GLY A 357 8.22 1.33 9.22
N GLY A 358 9.48 1.47 9.61
CA GLY A 358 10.15 0.57 10.55
C GLY A 358 9.57 0.69 11.96
N SER A 359 10.15 -0.02 12.92
CA SER A 359 9.65 0.00 14.31
C SER A 359 9.72 1.38 14.97
N GLY A 360 10.56 2.28 14.47
CA GLY A 360 10.69 3.65 14.97
C GLY A 360 9.86 4.69 14.21
N GLY A 361 9.13 4.30 13.17
CA GLY A 361 8.32 5.22 12.34
C GLY A 361 8.72 5.21 10.86
N ILE A 362 8.32 6.24 10.11
CA ILE A 362 8.81 6.43 8.74
C ILE A 362 10.33 6.53 8.79
N SER A 363 10.99 5.67 8.02
CA SER A 363 12.44 5.50 8.08
C SER A 363 13.21 6.82 7.92
N GLY A 364 14.14 7.03 8.81
CA GLY A 364 15.07 8.14 8.87
C GLY A 364 16.04 7.93 10.05
N PRO A 365 17.20 8.57 10.09
CA PRO A 365 18.25 8.27 11.07
C PRO A 365 17.81 8.24 12.55
N ILE A 366 16.85 9.08 12.92
CA ILE A 366 16.30 9.13 14.29
C ILE A 366 15.44 7.88 14.56
N GLN A 367 14.64 7.47 13.58
CA GLN A 367 13.72 6.34 13.65
C GLN A 367 14.50 5.03 13.72
N GLU A 368 15.52 4.85 12.88
CA GLU A 368 16.37 3.67 12.91
C GLU A 368 17.18 3.59 14.22
N GLN A 369 17.68 4.73 14.72
CA GLN A 369 18.34 4.75 16.02
C GLN A 369 17.41 4.32 17.17
N ALA A 370 16.15 4.78 17.15
CA ALA A 370 15.16 4.39 18.15
C ALA A 370 14.83 2.88 18.05
N ALA A 371 14.62 2.37 16.85
CA ALA A 371 14.38 0.95 16.61
C ALA A 371 15.56 0.09 17.09
N CYS A 372 16.80 0.46 16.74
CA CYS A 372 18.02 -0.20 17.21
C CYS A 372 18.13 -0.23 18.73
N SER A 373 17.87 0.90 19.38
CA SER A 373 17.95 1.01 20.84
C SER A 373 16.93 0.12 21.55
N ALA A 374 15.80 -0.15 20.90
CA ALA A 374 14.74 -1.04 21.38
C ALA A 374 14.94 -2.50 20.98
N GLY A 375 15.96 -2.83 20.17
CA GLY A 375 16.18 -4.19 19.64
C GLY A 375 15.10 -4.64 18.64
N LEU A 376 14.47 -3.70 17.95
CA LEU A 376 13.39 -3.91 16.98
C LEU A 376 13.87 -3.73 15.53
N PRO A 377 13.16 -4.28 14.51
CA PRO A 377 13.51 -4.10 13.11
C PRO A 377 13.59 -2.63 12.69
N LEU A 378 14.65 -2.27 11.93
CA LEU A 378 14.92 -0.89 11.56
C LEU A 378 13.96 -0.37 10.51
N PHE A 379 13.66 -1.18 9.49
CA PHE A 379 12.95 -0.76 8.27
C PHE A 379 11.64 -1.52 8.10
N PRO A 380 10.71 -0.99 7.30
CA PRO A 380 9.45 -1.65 6.99
C PRO A 380 9.64 -2.92 6.16
N MET A 381 8.74 -3.89 6.36
CA MET A 381 8.76 -5.17 5.67
C MET A 381 7.35 -5.66 5.37
N ALA A 382 7.24 -6.55 4.38
CA ALA A 382 6.02 -7.29 4.16
C ALA A 382 5.88 -8.46 5.15
N ARG A 383 4.63 -8.89 5.42
CA ARG A 383 4.26 -10.02 6.30
C ARG A 383 3.25 -10.90 5.60
N ILE A 384 3.30 -12.20 5.86
CA ILE A 384 2.23 -13.13 5.47
C ILE A 384 1.43 -13.46 6.72
N ILE A 385 0.11 -13.24 6.66
CA ILE A 385 -0.83 -13.42 7.76
C ILE A 385 -1.83 -14.51 7.38
N ASP A 386 -1.88 -15.57 8.15
CA ASP A 386 -2.88 -16.65 8.02
C ASP A 386 -4.23 -16.14 8.53
N ILE A 387 -5.25 -16.20 7.66
CA ILE A 387 -6.61 -15.76 7.94
C ILE A 387 -7.64 -16.88 7.74
N ARG A 388 -7.22 -18.16 7.85
CA ARG A 388 -8.17 -19.29 7.81
C ARG A 388 -9.25 -19.15 8.89
N ASP A 389 -8.90 -18.58 10.03
CA ASP A 389 -9.84 -18.07 11.04
C ASP A 389 -9.71 -16.54 11.11
N GLU A 390 -10.61 -15.83 10.43
CA GLU A 390 -10.63 -14.37 10.39
C GLU A 390 -10.83 -13.72 11.78
N THR A 391 -11.29 -14.49 12.78
CA THR A 391 -11.41 -14.00 14.17
C THR A 391 -10.10 -14.08 14.96
N LYS A 392 -9.10 -14.80 14.44
CA LYS A 392 -7.80 -15.05 15.07
C LYS A 392 -6.67 -15.06 14.02
N PRO A 393 -6.46 -13.96 13.29
CA PRO A 393 -5.40 -13.88 12.29
C PRO A 393 -4.02 -14.05 12.94
N LYS A 394 -3.07 -14.69 12.22
CA LYS A 394 -1.71 -14.99 12.75
C LYS A 394 -0.65 -14.63 11.72
N ILE A 395 0.39 -13.88 12.12
CA ILE A 395 1.59 -13.69 11.31
C ILE A 395 2.32 -15.04 11.21
N VAL A 396 2.54 -15.53 9.98
CA VAL A 396 3.26 -16.80 9.75
C VAL A 396 4.67 -16.59 9.22
N SER A 397 4.96 -15.43 8.62
CA SER A 397 6.32 -15.05 8.24
C SER A 397 6.46 -13.53 8.04
N ARG A 398 7.71 -13.08 8.05
CA ARG A 398 8.14 -11.72 7.75
C ARG A 398 9.17 -11.76 6.62
N LEU A 399 9.04 -10.88 5.64
CA LEU A 399 9.97 -10.81 4.52
C LEU A 399 11.06 -9.77 4.83
N ALA A 400 11.78 -10.01 5.92
CA ALA A 400 12.86 -9.14 6.36
C ALA A 400 14.16 -9.45 5.62
N LEU A 401 14.87 -8.43 5.17
CA LEU A 401 16.23 -8.51 4.64
C LEU A 401 17.25 -8.34 5.79
N GLU A 402 18.53 -8.61 5.54
CA GLU A 402 19.57 -8.47 6.59
C GLU A 402 19.65 -7.07 7.19
N ILE A 403 19.35 -6.02 6.40
CA ILE A 403 19.31 -4.63 6.89
C ILE A 403 18.21 -4.39 7.93
N HIS A 404 17.15 -5.20 7.96
CA HIS A 404 16.07 -5.07 8.94
C HIS A 404 16.46 -5.63 10.30
N ASN A 405 17.45 -6.53 10.35
CA ASN A 405 17.83 -7.24 11.57
C ASN A 405 18.53 -6.31 12.56
N PRO A 406 18.00 -6.09 13.78
CA PRO A 406 18.61 -5.24 14.78
C PRO A 406 20.03 -5.68 15.20
N ALA A 407 20.40 -6.94 14.99
CA ALA A 407 21.78 -7.40 15.18
C ALA A 407 22.80 -6.71 14.24
N ASN A 408 22.33 -6.13 13.14
CA ASN A 408 23.16 -5.41 12.17
C ASN A 408 23.22 -3.89 12.40
N CYS A 409 22.62 -3.36 13.46
CA CYS A 409 22.56 -1.92 13.76
C CYS A 409 23.93 -1.23 13.70
N ALA A 410 24.96 -1.85 14.25
CA ALA A 410 26.31 -1.30 14.25
C ALA A 410 26.91 -1.11 12.84
N LYS A 411 26.43 -1.87 11.86
CA LYS A 411 26.82 -1.75 10.44
C LYS A 411 25.92 -0.80 9.68
N VAL A 412 24.62 -0.79 9.99
CA VAL A 412 23.60 -0.05 9.24
C VAL A 412 23.58 1.43 9.64
N LEU A 413 23.53 1.76 10.94
CA LEU A 413 23.35 3.16 11.37
C LEU A 413 24.44 4.12 10.87
N PRO A 414 25.75 3.79 10.93
CA PRO A 414 26.79 4.68 10.39
C PRO A 414 26.70 4.85 8.88
N ASP A 415 26.09 3.89 8.18
CA ASP A 415 25.99 3.87 6.73
C ASP A 415 24.78 4.66 6.19
N LEU A 416 23.90 5.16 7.06
CA LEU A 416 22.73 5.96 6.65
C LEU A 416 23.08 7.41 6.29
N VAL A 417 24.33 7.80 6.36
CA VAL A 417 24.79 9.16 6.04
C VAL A 417 24.35 9.57 4.63
N GLY A 418 23.72 10.75 4.54
CA GLY A 418 23.19 11.28 3.27
C GLY A 418 21.79 10.77 2.88
N LEU A 419 21.26 9.77 3.58
CA LEU A 419 19.86 9.35 3.46
C LEU A 419 18.99 10.13 4.46
N SER A 420 17.73 10.36 4.13
CA SER A 420 16.81 11.10 5.01
C SER A 420 15.55 10.28 5.30
N ILE A 421 14.43 10.62 4.69
CA ILE A 421 13.16 9.90 4.83
C ILE A 421 13.10 8.72 3.85
N PHE A 422 12.34 7.67 4.17
CA PHE A 422 12.17 6.48 3.32
C PHE A 422 13.51 5.89 2.85
N THR A 423 14.39 5.58 3.81
CA THR A 423 15.74 5.11 3.51
C THR A 423 15.73 3.76 2.79
N TYR A 424 15.22 2.73 3.45
CA TYR A 424 15.13 1.37 2.94
C TYR A 424 13.77 0.74 3.34
N GLY A 425 13.48 -0.43 2.81
CA GLY A 425 12.34 -1.24 3.20
C GLY A 425 11.16 -1.18 2.21
N SER A 426 10.14 -1.96 2.50
CA SER A 426 8.99 -2.16 1.62
C SER A 426 8.09 -0.94 1.53
N HIS A 427 7.42 -0.82 0.37
CA HIS A 427 6.32 0.11 0.16
C HIS A 427 5.16 -0.60 -0.55
N TYR A 428 5.15 -0.73 -1.87
CA TYR A 428 4.12 -1.49 -2.56
C TYR A 428 4.58 -2.89 -2.94
N CYS A 429 3.71 -3.86 -2.71
CA CYS A 429 3.86 -5.24 -3.14
C CYS A 429 2.71 -5.68 -4.03
N SER A 430 2.93 -6.70 -4.83
CA SER A 430 1.91 -7.43 -5.57
C SER A 430 2.29 -8.89 -5.76
N VAL A 431 1.32 -9.71 -6.09
CA VAL A 431 1.51 -11.13 -6.37
C VAL A 431 1.26 -11.43 -7.84
N ASP A 432 1.82 -12.53 -8.31
CA ASP A 432 1.60 -13.04 -9.66
C ASP A 432 0.14 -13.42 -9.93
N ASN A 433 -0.54 -14.02 -8.94
CA ASN A 433 -1.94 -14.40 -9.03
C ASN A 433 -2.57 -14.39 -7.63
N LYS A 434 -3.67 -13.65 -7.43
CA LYS A 434 -4.32 -13.57 -6.11
C LYS A 434 -4.98 -14.89 -5.67
N LEU A 435 -5.43 -15.73 -6.61
CA LEU A 435 -6.11 -16.99 -6.31
C LEU A 435 -5.13 -18.17 -6.17
N HIS A 436 -3.92 -18.03 -6.71
CA HIS A 436 -2.87 -19.07 -6.70
C HIS A 436 -1.50 -18.40 -6.58
N ALA A 437 -1.28 -17.63 -5.51
CA ALA A 437 -0.07 -16.84 -5.35
C ALA A 437 1.15 -17.75 -5.12
N THR A 438 2.17 -17.57 -5.96
CA THR A 438 3.45 -18.25 -5.88
C THR A 438 4.61 -17.28 -5.65
N THR A 439 4.44 -16.04 -6.08
CA THR A 439 5.49 -15.02 -6.15
C THR A 439 4.95 -13.70 -5.62
N LEU A 440 5.76 -13.04 -4.79
CA LEU A 440 5.53 -11.69 -4.31
C LEU A 440 6.65 -10.78 -4.82
N ALA A 441 6.30 -9.68 -5.46
CA ALA A 441 7.25 -8.65 -5.87
C ALA A 441 6.92 -7.32 -5.21
N CYS A 442 7.94 -6.63 -4.71
CA CYS A 442 7.78 -5.40 -3.93
C CYS A 442 8.79 -4.33 -4.34
N GLY A 443 8.37 -3.06 -4.29
CA GLY A 443 9.28 -1.93 -4.22
C GLY A 443 9.83 -1.75 -2.80
N TYR A 444 11.15 -1.53 -2.67
CA TYR A 444 11.86 -1.43 -1.39
C TYR A 444 12.70 -0.15 -1.30
N PHE A 445 12.17 0.98 -1.75
CA PHE A 445 12.86 2.28 -1.79
C PHE A 445 14.31 2.15 -2.31
N ASN A 446 15.32 2.57 -1.55
CA ASN A 446 16.74 2.49 -1.95
C ASN A 446 17.28 1.04 -2.03
N SER A 447 16.51 0.04 -1.64
CA SER A 447 16.84 -1.38 -1.87
C SER A 447 16.35 -1.88 -3.24
N GLY A 448 15.68 -1.05 -4.03
CA GLY A 448 15.18 -1.38 -5.36
C GLY A 448 13.93 -2.25 -5.34
N ILE A 449 13.80 -3.11 -6.34
CA ILE A 449 12.71 -4.07 -6.53
C ILE A 449 13.16 -5.42 -5.99
N ARG A 450 12.32 -6.08 -5.19
CA ARG A 450 12.60 -7.38 -4.57
C ARG A 450 11.53 -8.39 -4.93
N VAL A 451 11.93 -9.60 -5.28
CA VAL A 451 11.03 -10.70 -5.68
C VAL A 451 11.26 -11.92 -4.81
N PHE A 452 10.17 -12.46 -4.28
CA PHE A 452 10.19 -13.56 -3.32
C PHE A 452 9.35 -14.75 -3.80
N ASP A 453 9.86 -15.96 -3.64
CA ASP A 453 9.10 -17.22 -3.70
C ASP A 453 8.31 -17.36 -2.39
N ILE A 454 6.98 -17.35 -2.49
CA ILE A 454 6.07 -17.45 -1.35
C ILE A 454 5.23 -18.74 -1.37
N ARG A 455 5.56 -19.70 -2.23
CA ARG A 455 4.86 -21.02 -2.29
C ARG A 455 4.83 -21.72 -0.94
N ASN A 456 5.87 -21.55 -0.14
CA ASN A 456 5.82 -21.87 1.28
C ASN A 456 5.65 -20.58 2.11
N PRO A 457 4.42 -20.23 2.54
CA PRO A 457 4.15 -18.96 3.22
C PRO A 457 4.85 -18.83 4.58
N ARG A 458 5.33 -19.93 5.17
CA ARG A 458 6.09 -19.92 6.43
C ARG A 458 7.59 -19.77 6.23
N ARG A 459 8.09 -19.99 5.02
CA ARG A 459 9.53 -19.94 4.65
C ARG A 459 9.73 -19.27 3.30
N PRO A 460 9.31 -18.00 3.15
CA PRO A 460 9.58 -17.25 1.92
C PRO A 460 11.08 -17.10 1.73
N LYS A 461 11.53 -16.94 0.48
CA LYS A 461 12.93 -16.70 0.14
C LYS A 461 13.02 -15.72 -1.03
N GLU A 462 14.01 -14.86 -1.01
CA GLU A 462 14.29 -13.98 -2.13
C GLU A 462 14.78 -14.81 -3.32
N MET A 463 14.34 -14.44 -4.51
CA MET A 463 14.71 -15.15 -5.74
C MET A 463 15.32 -14.23 -6.81
N ALA A 464 15.00 -12.94 -6.75
CA ALA A 464 15.54 -11.96 -7.69
C ALA A 464 15.43 -10.54 -7.11
N TYR A 465 16.27 -9.63 -7.63
CA TYR A 465 16.16 -8.19 -7.33
C TYR A 465 16.77 -7.34 -8.46
N TYR A 466 16.31 -6.09 -8.52
CA TYR A 466 16.86 -5.06 -9.38
C TYR A 466 16.85 -3.72 -8.66
N ASN A 467 18.01 -3.08 -8.54
CA ASN A 467 18.17 -1.80 -7.86
C ASN A 467 18.89 -0.82 -8.78
N PRO A 468 18.18 0.06 -9.49
CA PRO A 468 18.77 0.97 -10.44
C PRO A 468 19.51 2.11 -9.76
N ALA A 469 20.53 2.63 -10.45
CA ALA A 469 21.09 3.92 -10.10
C ALA A 469 20.06 5.02 -10.29
N GLY A 470 20.03 5.96 -9.37
CA GLY A 470 19.27 7.21 -9.51
C GLY A 470 19.96 8.16 -10.48
N GLU A 471 19.24 9.17 -10.87
CA GLU A 471 19.74 10.22 -11.77
C GLU A 471 20.59 11.25 -11.03
N THR A 472 21.35 12.04 -11.80
CA THR A 472 22.12 13.17 -11.27
C THR A 472 21.22 14.33 -10.83
N ASN A 473 20.02 14.42 -11.41
CA ASN A 473 18.98 15.37 -11.04
C ASN A 473 17.66 14.63 -10.88
N SER A 474 16.93 14.93 -9.82
CA SER A 474 15.61 14.34 -9.62
C SER A 474 14.64 14.73 -10.72
N SER A 475 13.84 13.79 -11.18
CA SER A 475 12.81 14.01 -12.21
C SER A 475 11.66 14.89 -11.66
N PRO A 476 11.09 15.80 -12.45
CA PRO A 476 10.09 16.78 -11.97
C PRO A 476 8.80 16.18 -11.42
N GLY A 477 8.40 15.00 -11.91
CA GLY A 477 7.22 14.27 -11.46
C GLY A 477 7.49 13.23 -10.37
N SER A 478 8.73 13.20 -9.87
CA SER A 478 9.17 12.30 -8.80
C SER A 478 8.82 12.87 -7.42
N ASN A 479 8.50 12.00 -6.48
CA ASN A 479 8.35 12.38 -5.07
C ASN A 479 9.68 12.57 -4.33
N HIS A 480 10.80 12.20 -4.91
CA HIS A 480 12.12 12.45 -4.34
C HIS A 480 12.31 13.92 -3.94
N LEU A 481 12.02 14.85 -4.86
CA LEU A 481 12.10 16.30 -4.60
C LEU A 481 11.24 16.72 -3.42
N ARG A 482 10.06 16.13 -3.31
CA ARG A 482 9.05 16.52 -2.35
C ARG A 482 9.32 15.94 -0.97
N ALA A 483 9.68 14.66 -0.90
CA ALA A 483 9.93 13.96 0.35
C ALA A 483 11.33 14.24 0.91
N GLY A 484 12.23 14.86 0.15
CA GLY A 484 13.60 15.15 0.56
C GLY A 484 14.48 13.90 0.70
N GLY A 485 14.09 12.79 0.06
CA GLY A 485 14.82 11.53 0.11
C GLY A 485 15.82 11.31 -1.00
N TRP A 486 15.86 12.21 -1.95
CA TRP A 486 16.73 12.09 -3.11
C TRP A 486 18.22 12.25 -2.78
N VAL A 487 19.05 11.38 -3.35
CA VAL A 487 20.50 11.38 -3.19
C VAL A 487 21.15 11.32 -4.58
N ALA A 488 21.76 12.41 -5.00
CA ALA A 488 22.47 12.46 -6.28
C ALA A 488 23.53 11.38 -6.36
N GLY A 489 23.48 10.55 -7.42
CA GLY A 489 24.41 9.44 -7.62
C GLY A 489 24.21 8.23 -6.72
N GLY A 490 23.12 8.20 -5.94
CA GLY A 490 22.68 7.06 -5.14
C GLY A 490 21.72 6.14 -5.89
N PRO A 491 21.07 5.21 -5.16
CA PRO A 491 19.99 4.39 -5.72
C PRO A 491 18.73 5.23 -5.97
N ASP A 492 17.92 4.81 -6.94
CA ASP A 492 16.59 5.38 -7.13
C ASP A 492 15.59 4.80 -6.13
N TRP A 493 14.50 5.50 -5.85
CA TRP A 493 13.38 4.97 -5.10
C TRP A 493 12.49 4.11 -5.99
N CYS A 494 12.52 2.81 -5.80
CA CYS A 494 11.56 1.89 -6.39
C CYS A 494 10.49 1.56 -5.34
N SER A 495 9.40 2.29 -5.35
CA SER A 495 8.36 2.24 -4.32
C SER A 495 6.99 1.80 -4.83
N ALA A 496 6.81 1.78 -6.16
CA ALA A 496 5.52 1.49 -6.79
C ALA A 496 5.21 -0.01 -6.85
N GLN A 497 3.94 -0.32 -7.12
CA GLN A 497 3.47 -1.68 -7.33
C GLN A 497 4.17 -2.34 -8.52
N VAL A 498 4.48 -3.62 -8.41
CA VAL A 498 5.16 -4.41 -9.44
C VAL A 498 4.17 -5.29 -10.18
N HIS A 499 4.19 -5.30 -11.50
CA HIS A 499 3.30 -6.12 -12.33
C HIS A 499 4.08 -7.29 -12.92
N LEU A 500 3.75 -8.50 -12.48
CA LEU A 500 4.36 -9.75 -12.92
C LEU A 500 3.59 -10.33 -14.11
N ARG A 501 4.28 -10.74 -15.17
CA ARG A 501 3.67 -11.29 -16.40
C ARG A 501 4.40 -12.50 -16.91
N VAL A 502 3.64 -13.43 -17.47
CA VAL A 502 4.15 -14.55 -18.25
C VAL A 502 3.76 -14.35 -19.70
N SER A 503 4.75 -14.27 -20.60
CA SER A 503 4.52 -14.24 -22.03
C SER A 503 4.56 -15.67 -22.56
N GLU A 504 3.45 -16.17 -23.05
CA GLU A 504 3.37 -17.48 -23.72
C GLU A 504 3.99 -17.43 -25.12
N ASP A 505 3.88 -16.29 -25.81
CA ASP A 505 4.39 -16.09 -27.18
C ASP A 505 5.92 -16.17 -27.28
N HIS A 506 6.62 -15.97 -26.15
CA HIS A 506 8.08 -16.01 -26.06
C HIS A 506 8.59 -17.23 -25.26
N GLY A 507 7.85 -18.35 -25.27
CA GLY A 507 8.26 -19.60 -24.62
C GLY A 507 8.13 -19.56 -23.10
N ARG A 508 7.03 -19.04 -22.58
CA ARG A 508 6.76 -18.87 -21.13
C ARG A 508 7.84 -18.07 -20.41
N GLN A 509 8.14 -16.90 -20.93
CA GLN A 509 9.13 -16.04 -20.34
C GLN A 509 8.52 -15.14 -19.27
N GLY A 510 9.16 -15.07 -18.11
CA GLY A 510 8.80 -14.17 -17.03
C GLY A 510 9.33 -12.77 -17.28
N THR A 511 8.43 -11.79 -17.18
CA THR A 511 8.76 -10.36 -17.17
C THR A 511 8.05 -9.69 -16.00
N LEU A 512 8.53 -8.53 -15.60
CA LEU A 512 7.81 -7.63 -14.72
C LEU A 512 8.01 -6.18 -15.16
N TRP A 513 7.09 -5.33 -14.77
CA TRP A 513 7.31 -3.90 -14.89
C TRP A 513 6.87 -3.18 -13.60
N THR A 514 7.47 -2.04 -13.37
CA THR A 514 7.14 -1.11 -12.30
C THR A 514 7.70 0.26 -12.63
N THR A 515 7.57 1.21 -11.71
CA THR A 515 8.25 2.50 -11.81
C THR A 515 9.21 2.69 -10.64
N CYS A 516 10.36 3.31 -10.96
CA CYS A 516 11.21 3.94 -9.96
C CYS A 516 11.14 5.45 -10.17
N GLN A 517 11.30 6.23 -9.12
CA GLN A 517 10.89 7.63 -9.09
C GLN A 517 11.54 8.50 -10.17
N ASP A 518 12.85 8.38 -10.35
CA ASP A 518 13.59 9.17 -11.35
C ASP A 518 13.76 8.45 -12.68
N ASN A 519 13.77 7.12 -12.66
CA ASN A 519 13.92 6.29 -13.86
C ASN A 519 12.60 6.11 -14.63
N GLY A 520 11.44 6.44 -14.04
CA GLY A 520 10.14 6.22 -14.67
C GLY A 520 9.81 4.73 -14.77
N LEU A 521 9.14 4.33 -15.84
CA LEU A 521 8.74 2.94 -16.09
C LEU A 521 9.93 2.07 -16.52
N LEU A 522 10.11 0.94 -15.84
CA LEU A 522 11.13 -0.05 -16.10
C LEU A 522 10.47 -1.39 -16.45
N MET A 523 10.88 -1.98 -17.57
CA MET A 523 10.52 -3.33 -18.00
C MET A 523 11.70 -4.26 -17.72
N LEU A 524 11.47 -5.27 -16.88
CA LEU A 524 12.50 -6.22 -16.46
C LEU A 524 12.13 -7.64 -16.91
N LYS A 525 13.13 -8.43 -17.21
CA LYS A 525 13.00 -9.82 -17.64
C LYS A 525 13.72 -10.72 -16.65
N PHE A 526 13.08 -11.79 -16.25
CA PHE A 526 13.71 -12.82 -15.43
C PHE A 526 14.73 -13.63 -16.22
N GLU A 527 15.79 -14.05 -15.57
CA GLU A 527 16.66 -15.08 -16.12
C GLU A 527 15.90 -16.40 -16.26
N ARG A 528 16.32 -17.20 -17.25
CA ARG A 528 15.67 -18.47 -17.57
C ARG A 528 15.67 -19.41 -16.36
N GLY A 529 14.51 -19.97 -16.03
CA GLY A 529 14.34 -20.93 -14.94
C GLY A 529 14.14 -20.31 -13.55
N VAL A 530 14.19 -18.99 -13.41
CA VAL A 530 13.93 -18.30 -12.17
C VAL A 530 12.43 -18.13 -11.95
N TRP A 531 11.71 -17.58 -12.92
CA TRP A 531 10.26 -17.39 -12.94
C TRP A 531 9.77 -17.27 -14.40
N PRO A 532 8.56 -17.78 -14.76
CA PRO A 532 7.63 -18.51 -13.90
C PRO A 532 8.19 -19.88 -13.46
N PHE A 533 7.69 -20.37 -12.33
CA PHE A 533 8.07 -21.72 -11.89
C PHE A 533 7.57 -22.77 -12.88
N GLU A 534 8.38 -23.79 -13.13
CA GLU A 534 7.92 -24.96 -13.88
C GLU A 534 6.73 -25.58 -13.17
N GLU A 535 5.66 -25.88 -13.90
CA GLU A 535 4.53 -26.62 -13.35
C GLU A 535 5.07 -27.99 -12.88
N SER A 536 4.91 -28.26 -11.58
CA SER A 536 5.23 -29.59 -11.10
C SER A 536 4.35 -30.59 -11.86
N SER A 537 4.96 -31.49 -12.60
CA SER A 537 4.27 -32.56 -13.35
C SER A 537 3.57 -33.59 -12.42
N THR A 538 3.47 -33.28 -11.14
CA THR A 538 2.78 -34.11 -10.14
C THR A 538 1.35 -33.61 -9.99
N PRO A 539 0.33 -34.40 -10.35
CA PRO A 539 -1.07 -34.05 -10.16
C PRO A 539 -1.34 -33.74 -8.70
N PRO A 540 -2.22 -32.75 -8.37
CA PRO A 540 -2.61 -32.49 -7.00
C PRO A 540 -3.29 -33.75 -6.44
N GLY A 541 -2.64 -34.43 -5.51
CA GLY A 541 -3.15 -35.64 -4.87
C GLY A 541 -2.12 -36.73 -4.56
N GLN A 542 -0.86 -36.59 -4.94
CA GLN A 542 0.22 -37.52 -4.63
C GLN A 542 1.44 -36.82 -4.00
N GLN A 543 1.24 -36.14 -2.92
CA GLN A 543 2.31 -35.85 -1.97
C GLN A 543 1.93 -36.45 -0.63
N ASN A 544 2.60 -37.57 -0.31
CA ASN A 544 2.50 -38.27 0.98
C ASN A 544 3.02 -37.41 2.13
#